data_0d544688eb61afa0245a189415b55134
#
_entry.id   0d544688eb61afa0245a189415b55134
#
_cell.length_a   1.000
_cell.length_b   1.000
_cell.length_c   1.000
_cell.angle_alpha   90.00
_cell.angle_beta   90.00
_cell.angle_gamma   90.00
#
_symmetry.space_group_name_H-M   'P 1'
#
loop_
_entity.id
_entity.type
_entity.pdbx_description
1 polymer ?
#
loop_
_entity_poly.entity_id
_entity_poly.type
_entity_poly.pdbx_seq_one_letter_code
_entity_poly.pdbx_strand_id
1 'polypeptide(L)'
;MKYLFVIISLLLLGCENNHTLKEETILWEFHPKNHQDQWDLQAFQLMNEYQAIQNNFTVSDSVAFKIAVQQLMNSTDTLLTHSTATDSLTQNIWISGLQIFKNELEALVLETEPSEKQAQLNMCTVAFIHFLADIGYTKTNVYIFQKPDEDNGYFWFGFNKTSKDPFDLSDRKEYSASFTLQEP
;
A
#
# COMPACT_ATOMS: atom_id res chain seq x y z
N MET A 1 -57.87 10.20 -23.18
CA MET A 1 -56.46 10.14 -23.63
C MET A 1 -55.58 11.35 -23.22
N LYS A 2 -56.05 12.23 -22.32
CA LYS A 2 -55.21 13.39 -21.84
C LYS A 2 -54.44 13.13 -20.55
N TYR A 3 -54.69 12.03 -19.84
CA TYR A 3 -54.06 11.71 -18.57
C TYR A 3 -52.90 10.72 -18.68
N LEU A 4 -52.71 10.12 -19.86
CA LEU A 4 -51.60 9.20 -20.09
C LEU A 4 -50.24 9.89 -20.27
N PHE A 5 -50.25 11.14 -20.74
CA PHE A 5 -49.04 11.93 -20.98
C PHE A 5 -48.45 12.53 -19.70
N VAL A 6 -49.23 12.73 -18.66
CA VAL A 6 -48.76 13.30 -17.38
C VAL A 6 -48.01 12.28 -16.53
N ILE A 7 -48.32 10.99 -16.66
CA ILE A 7 -47.71 9.91 -15.89
C ILE A 7 -46.31 9.60 -16.46
N ILE A 8 -46.11 9.73 -17.76
CA ILE A 8 -44.80 9.48 -18.40
C ILE A 8 -43.79 10.60 -18.10
N SER A 9 -44.24 11.85 -17.92
CA SER A 9 -43.37 12.96 -17.55
C SER A 9 -42.85 12.91 -16.12
N LEU A 10 -43.52 12.21 -15.21
CA LEU A 10 -43.11 12.06 -13.81
C LEU A 10 -42.12 10.92 -13.58
N LEU A 11 -41.97 10.01 -14.55
CA LEU A 11 -40.98 8.91 -14.48
C LEU A 11 -39.60 9.26 -15.00
N LEU A 12 -39.42 10.44 -15.61
CA LEU A 12 -38.14 10.91 -16.14
C LEU A 12 -37.40 11.87 -15.18
N LEU A 13 -37.99 12.23 -14.03
CA LEU A 13 -37.37 13.12 -13.04
C LEU A 13 -36.71 12.40 -11.84
N GLY A 14 -36.58 11.08 -11.93
CA GLY A 14 -36.16 10.25 -10.79
C GLY A 14 -34.85 9.50 -10.93
N CYS A 15 -33.86 9.99 -11.69
CA CYS A 15 -32.53 9.36 -11.71
C CYS A 15 -31.43 10.40 -11.88
N GLU A 16 -31.39 11.42 -11.03
CA GLU A 16 -30.12 11.99 -10.61
C GLU A 16 -29.66 11.25 -9.35
N ASN A 17 -29.20 10.03 -9.51
CA ASN A 17 -28.30 9.41 -8.57
C ASN A 17 -26.97 10.17 -8.67
N ASN A 18 -26.87 11.30 -7.96
CA ASN A 18 -25.60 11.78 -7.49
C ASN A 18 -25.06 10.75 -6.49
N HIS A 19 -24.57 9.60 -7.01
CA HIS A 19 -23.54 8.86 -6.35
C HIS A 19 -22.29 9.77 -6.40
N THR A 20 -22.24 10.76 -5.52
CA THR A 20 -20.98 11.17 -4.95
C THR A 20 -20.45 9.88 -4.31
N LEU A 21 -19.58 9.17 -5.03
CA LEU A 21 -18.67 8.22 -4.44
C LEU A 21 -18.00 9.03 -3.33
N LYS A 22 -18.43 8.81 -2.08
CA LYS A 22 -17.60 9.20 -0.94
C LYS A 22 -16.29 8.50 -1.21
N GLU A 23 -15.25 9.28 -1.47
CA GLU A 23 -13.88 8.79 -1.33
C GLU A 23 -13.84 8.11 0.03
N GLU A 24 -13.86 6.78 0.05
CA GLU A 24 -13.49 6.03 1.22
C GLU A 24 -12.01 6.36 1.43
N THR A 25 -11.77 7.37 2.23
CA THR A 25 -10.44 7.66 2.73
C THR A 25 -9.99 6.39 3.43
N ILE A 26 -9.01 5.69 2.87
CA ILE A 26 -8.41 4.53 3.51
C ILE A 26 -7.75 5.07 4.78
N LEU A 27 -8.45 4.93 5.90
CA LEU A 27 -7.93 5.28 7.21
C LEU A 27 -7.15 4.07 7.71
N TRP A 28 -5.83 4.17 7.71
CA TRP A 28 -5.02 3.23 8.46
C TRP A 28 -5.11 3.58 9.94
N GLU A 29 -5.91 2.81 10.68
CA GLU A 29 -5.93 2.91 12.14
C GLU A 29 -4.63 2.34 12.68
N PHE A 30 -3.79 3.21 13.19
CA PHE A 30 -2.56 2.85 13.86
C PHE A 30 -2.85 2.49 15.33
N HIS A 31 -2.55 1.26 15.70
CA HIS A 31 -2.68 0.80 17.07
C HIS A 31 -1.29 0.53 17.66
N PRO A 32 -0.68 1.49 18.39
CA PRO A 32 0.62 1.27 19.00
C PRO A 32 0.53 0.08 19.95
N LYS A 33 1.34 -0.93 19.69
CA LYS A 33 1.42 -2.14 20.51
C LYS A 33 2.75 -2.18 21.22
N ASN A 34 2.74 -2.71 22.43
CA ASN A 34 3.94 -2.96 23.20
C ASN A 34 4.55 -4.28 22.72
N HIS A 35 5.36 -4.23 21.68
CA HIS A 35 6.05 -5.41 21.14
C HIS A 35 7.58 -5.26 21.26
N GLN A 36 8.30 -6.36 21.03
CA GLN A 36 9.75 -6.40 21.23
C GLN A 36 10.46 -5.52 20.18
N ASP A 37 11.50 -4.80 20.60
CA ASP A 37 12.36 -3.97 19.74
C ASP A 37 12.89 -4.74 18.51
N GLN A 38 13.02 -6.05 18.62
CA GLN A 38 13.47 -6.90 17.53
C GLN A 38 12.52 -6.89 16.33
N TRP A 39 11.21 -6.80 16.57
CA TRP A 39 10.20 -6.76 15.50
C TRP A 39 10.25 -5.43 14.75
N ASP A 40 10.43 -4.35 15.49
CA ASP A 40 10.64 -3.03 14.89
C ASP A 40 11.91 -3.00 14.02
N LEU A 41 12.96 -3.69 14.45
CA LEU A 41 14.20 -3.81 13.66
C LEU A 41 13.95 -4.59 12.37
N GLN A 42 13.23 -5.69 12.45
CA GLN A 42 12.87 -6.53 11.30
C GLN A 42 11.95 -5.78 10.32
N ALA A 43 10.91 -5.10 10.83
CA ALA A 43 10.03 -4.27 10.01
C ALA A 43 10.81 -3.14 9.34
N PHE A 44 11.74 -2.48 10.05
CA PHE A 44 12.60 -1.44 9.48
C PHE A 44 13.50 -1.99 8.37
N GLN A 45 14.04 -3.18 8.52
CA GLN A 45 14.82 -3.83 7.46
C GLN A 45 13.94 -4.06 6.22
N LEU A 46 12.75 -4.66 6.38
CA LEU A 46 11.83 -4.86 5.26
C LEU A 46 11.45 -3.54 4.57
N MET A 47 11.23 -2.46 5.33
CA MET A 47 10.97 -1.14 4.76
C MET A 47 12.10 -0.63 3.88
N ASN A 48 13.36 -0.77 4.33
CA ASN A 48 14.51 -0.35 3.53
C ASN A 48 14.63 -1.18 2.23
N GLU A 49 14.39 -2.49 2.31
CA GLU A 49 14.40 -3.37 1.13
C GLU A 49 13.25 -3.02 0.18
N TYR A 50 12.05 -2.71 0.71
CA TYR A 50 10.92 -2.28 -0.12
C TYR A 50 11.17 -0.91 -0.78
N GLN A 51 11.82 0.03 -0.09
CA GLN A 51 12.24 1.28 -0.72
C GLN A 51 13.19 1.05 -1.90
N ALA A 52 14.05 0.03 -1.84
CA ALA A 52 14.89 -0.33 -2.98
C ALA A 52 14.04 -0.78 -4.19
N ILE A 53 12.91 -1.47 -3.96
CA ILE A 53 11.95 -1.81 -5.02
C ILE A 53 11.36 -0.53 -5.61
N GLN A 54 10.82 0.37 -4.80
CA GLN A 54 10.24 1.64 -5.25
C GLN A 54 11.24 2.48 -6.05
N ASN A 55 12.48 2.56 -5.59
CA ASN A 55 13.54 3.34 -6.25
C ASN A 55 14.01 2.74 -7.58
N ASN A 56 13.94 1.43 -7.73
CA ASN A 56 14.34 0.71 -8.93
C ASN A 56 13.15 0.34 -9.82
N PHE A 57 11.93 0.71 -9.41
CA PHE A 57 10.76 0.43 -10.22
C PHE A 57 10.88 1.12 -11.57
N THR A 58 10.71 0.32 -12.61
CA THR A 58 10.61 0.75 -13.99
C THR A 58 9.57 -0.13 -14.67
N VAL A 59 8.87 0.43 -15.65
CA VAL A 59 7.87 -0.34 -16.43
C VAL A 59 8.53 -1.50 -17.19
N SER A 60 9.82 -1.36 -17.51
CA SER A 60 10.64 -2.44 -18.04
C SER A 60 11.36 -3.14 -16.90
N ASP A 61 11.24 -4.46 -16.84
CA ASP A 61 11.89 -5.34 -15.86
C ASP A 61 13.40 -5.12 -15.78
N SER A 62 13.84 -4.14 -15.02
CA SER A 62 15.27 -3.95 -14.79
C SER A 62 15.83 -5.07 -13.92
N VAL A 63 17.07 -5.45 -14.16
CA VAL A 63 17.77 -6.44 -13.32
C VAL A 63 17.80 -5.99 -11.87
N ALA A 64 18.01 -4.69 -11.62
CA ALA A 64 18.03 -4.13 -10.27
C ALA A 64 16.68 -4.28 -9.55
N PHE A 65 15.57 -4.04 -10.25
CA PHE A 65 14.22 -4.27 -9.71
C PHE A 65 14.01 -5.74 -9.33
N LYS A 66 14.32 -6.68 -10.23
CA LYS A 66 14.17 -8.12 -9.96
C LYS A 66 15.00 -8.58 -8.77
N ILE A 67 16.24 -8.09 -8.66
CA ILE A 67 17.10 -8.39 -7.50
C ILE A 67 16.49 -7.85 -6.21
N ALA A 68 16.00 -6.60 -6.22
CA ALA A 68 15.39 -6.00 -5.03
C ALA A 68 14.15 -6.78 -4.58
N VAL A 69 13.26 -7.18 -5.50
CA VAL A 69 12.08 -7.98 -5.17
C VAL A 69 12.49 -9.34 -4.61
N GLN A 70 13.46 -10.03 -5.22
CA GLN A 70 13.91 -11.32 -4.74
C GLN A 70 14.56 -11.24 -3.35
N GLN A 71 15.31 -10.19 -3.06
CA GLN A 71 15.89 -9.96 -1.73
C GLN A 71 14.80 -9.79 -0.68
N LEU A 72 13.82 -8.95 -0.95
CA LEU A 72 12.70 -8.72 -0.03
C LEU A 72 11.87 -10.00 0.20
N MET A 73 11.60 -10.78 -0.85
CA MET A 73 10.92 -12.08 -0.72
C MET A 73 11.70 -13.03 0.20
N ASN A 74 13.02 -13.13 0.02
CA ASN A 74 13.87 -13.98 0.86
C ASN A 74 13.86 -13.51 2.33
N SER A 75 13.91 -12.21 2.57
CA SER A 75 13.83 -11.63 3.92
C SER A 75 12.47 -11.93 4.56
N THR A 76 11.38 -11.79 3.80
CA THR A 76 10.02 -12.11 4.25
C THR A 76 9.88 -13.60 4.58
N ASP A 77 10.40 -14.50 3.77
CA ASP A 77 10.42 -15.95 4.03
C ASP A 77 11.21 -16.30 5.28
N THR A 78 12.35 -15.65 5.47
CA THR A 78 13.16 -15.83 6.67
C THR A 78 12.39 -15.42 7.92
N LEU A 79 11.67 -14.30 7.88
CA LEU A 79 10.85 -13.83 9.00
C LEU A 79 9.66 -14.75 9.26
N LEU A 80 8.98 -15.23 8.23
CA LEU A 80 7.88 -16.19 8.36
C LEU A 80 8.33 -17.49 9.02
N THR A 81 9.56 -17.93 8.74
CA THR A 81 10.10 -19.19 9.26
C THR A 81 10.61 -19.07 10.70
N HIS A 82 11.12 -17.90 11.08
CA HIS A 82 11.79 -17.68 12.37
C HIS A 82 11.00 -16.81 13.35
N SER A 83 9.78 -16.41 13.01
CA SER A 83 8.93 -15.58 13.88
C SER A 83 8.56 -16.35 15.15
N THR A 84 9.11 -15.91 16.27
CA THR A 84 8.69 -16.35 17.61
C THR A 84 8.17 -15.14 18.36
N ALA A 85 6.88 -15.08 18.63
CA ALA A 85 6.27 -14.06 19.46
C ALA A 85 6.04 -14.56 20.89
N THR A 86 5.92 -13.61 21.79
CA THR A 86 5.60 -13.87 23.20
C THR A 86 4.15 -14.28 23.41
N ASP A 87 3.26 -13.92 22.50
CA ASP A 87 1.85 -14.31 22.53
C ASP A 87 1.35 -14.73 21.14
N SER A 88 0.36 -15.62 21.14
CA SER A 88 -0.17 -16.24 19.92
C SER A 88 -0.94 -15.26 19.02
N LEU A 89 -1.57 -14.24 19.59
CA LEU A 89 -2.36 -13.27 18.82
C LEU A 89 -1.44 -12.35 18.00
N THR A 90 -0.44 -11.78 18.67
CA THR A 90 0.56 -10.91 18.02
C THR A 90 1.34 -11.68 16.96
N GLN A 91 1.68 -12.95 17.24
CA GLN A 91 2.32 -13.81 16.24
C GLN A 91 1.43 -14.06 15.01
N ASN A 92 0.14 -14.31 15.22
CA ASN A 92 -0.79 -14.51 14.10
C ASN A 92 -0.94 -13.26 13.23
N ILE A 93 -1.04 -12.06 13.83
CA ILE A 93 -1.08 -10.80 13.10
C ILE A 93 0.18 -10.61 12.26
N TRP A 94 1.35 -10.84 12.85
CA TRP A 94 2.64 -10.75 12.17
C TRP A 94 2.72 -11.72 10.98
N ILE A 95 2.43 -12.99 11.21
CA ILE A 95 2.50 -14.02 10.16
C ILE A 95 1.49 -13.74 9.06
N SER A 96 0.24 -13.40 9.40
CA SER A 96 -0.81 -13.13 8.42
C SER A 96 -0.46 -11.91 7.54
N GLY A 97 0.00 -10.82 8.15
CA GLY A 97 0.40 -9.61 7.42
C GLY A 97 1.58 -9.86 6.48
N LEU A 98 2.62 -10.55 6.95
CA LEU A 98 3.75 -10.94 6.11
C LEU A 98 3.34 -11.88 4.98
N GLN A 99 2.42 -12.81 5.22
CA GLN A 99 1.95 -13.73 4.18
C GLN A 99 1.16 -13.00 3.09
N ILE A 100 0.28 -12.07 3.47
CA ILE A 100 -0.44 -11.22 2.51
C ILE A 100 0.56 -10.43 1.68
N PHE A 101 1.49 -9.74 2.35
CA PHE A 101 2.51 -8.95 1.67
C PHE A 101 3.36 -9.79 0.70
N LYS A 102 3.78 -11.00 1.11
CA LYS A 102 4.52 -11.92 0.25
C LYS A 102 3.71 -12.32 -1.00
N ASN A 103 2.43 -12.63 -0.85
CA ASN A 103 1.58 -12.99 -1.97
C ASN A 103 1.49 -11.84 -3.00
N GLU A 104 1.41 -10.59 -2.55
CA GLU A 104 1.44 -9.42 -3.44
C GLU A 104 2.80 -9.26 -4.15
N LEU A 105 3.91 -9.54 -3.46
CA LEU A 105 5.24 -9.52 -4.09
C LEU A 105 5.39 -10.63 -5.15
N GLU A 106 4.87 -11.82 -4.91
CA GLU A 106 4.86 -12.92 -5.87
C GLU A 106 4.04 -12.53 -7.13
N ALA A 107 2.88 -11.91 -6.94
CA ALA A 107 2.07 -11.39 -8.04
C ALA A 107 2.82 -10.29 -8.83
N LEU A 108 3.52 -9.39 -8.14
CA LEU A 108 4.32 -8.35 -8.78
C LEU A 108 5.43 -8.91 -9.69
N VAL A 109 6.03 -10.04 -9.33
CA VAL A 109 7.05 -10.71 -10.15
C VAL A 109 6.45 -11.30 -11.43
N LEU A 110 5.22 -11.80 -11.35
CA LEU A 110 4.54 -12.44 -12.46
C LEU A 110 3.94 -11.45 -13.44
N GLU A 111 3.72 -10.20 -13.01
CA GLU A 111 3.08 -9.19 -13.84
C GLU A 111 4.03 -8.66 -14.92
N THR A 112 3.56 -8.68 -16.16
CA THR A 112 4.35 -8.29 -17.34
C THR A 112 3.81 -7.02 -18.01
N GLU A 113 2.51 -6.75 -17.87
CA GLU A 113 1.89 -5.57 -18.44
C GLU A 113 2.22 -4.31 -17.62
N PRO A 114 2.71 -3.22 -18.23
CA PRO A 114 3.18 -2.05 -17.51
C PRO A 114 2.16 -1.41 -16.57
N SER A 115 0.92 -1.25 -17.00
CA SER A 115 -0.16 -0.67 -16.19
C SER A 115 -0.54 -1.57 -15.02
N GLU A 116 -0.66 -2.87 -15.27
CA GLU A 116 -0.98 -3.86 -14.24
C GLU A 116 0.17 -4.00 -13.23
N LYS A 117 1.40 -3.87 -13.69
CA LYS A 117 2.58 -3.88 -12.81
C LYS A 117 2.62 -2.66 -11.89
N GLN A 118 2.19 -1.48 -12.36
CA GLN A 118 2.02 -0.31 -11.49
C GLN A 118 0.93 -0.54 -10.46
N ALA A 119 -0.23 -1.05 -10.89
CA ALA A 119 -1.32 -1.39 -10.00
C ALA A 119 -0.88 -2.44 -8.95
N GLN A 120 -0.15 -3.46 -9.37
CA GLN A 120 0.36 -4.50 -8.46
C GLN A 120 1.40 -3.96 -7.46
N LEU A 121 2.29 -3.05 -7.87
CA LEU A 121 3.19 -2.37 -6.93
C LEU A 121 2.39 -1.55 -5.90
N ASN A 122 1.32 -0.90 -6.32
CA ASN A 122 0.43 -0.20 -5.40
C ASN A 122 -0.22 -1.16 -4.39
N MET A 123 -0.69 -2.33 -4.84
CA MET A 123 -1.24 -3.37 -3.95
C MET A 123 -0.20 -3.84 -2.93
N CYS A 124 1.05 -4.08 -3.36
CA CYS A 124 2.16 -4.38 -2.45
C CYS A 124 2.35 -3.28 -1.40
N THR A 125 2.30 -2.00 -1.83
CA THR A 125 2.47 -0.86 -0.92
C THR A 125 1.35 -0.81 0.12
N VAL A 126 0.11 -0.94 -0.32
CA VAL A 126 -1.07 -0.95 0.56
C VAL A 126 -1.00 -2.09 1.57
N ALA A 127 -0.71 -3.31 1.11
CA ALA A 127 -0.54 -4.48 1.98
C ALA A 127 0.56 -4.27 3.03
N PHE A 128 1.68 -3.65 2.62
CA PHE A 128 2.79 -3.39 3.53
C PHE A 128 2.47 -2.30 4.57
N ILE A 129 1.78 -1.24 4.18
CA ILE A 129 1.33 -0.20 5.11
C ILE A 129 0.34 -0.79 6.13
N HIS A 130 -0.61 -1.63 5.69
CA HIS A 130 -1.51 -2.33 6.60
C HIS A 130 -0.73 -3.21 7.59
N PHE A 131 0.23 -3.99 7.11
CA PHE A 131 1.09 -4.79 7.98
C PHE A 131 1.78 -3.93 9.05
N LEU A 132 2.38 -2.79 8.67
CA LEU A 132 3.04 -1.87 9.61
C LEU A 132 2.06 -1.28 10.64
N ALA A 133 0.85 -0.92 10.21
CA ALA A 133 -0.20 -0.43 11.08
C ALA A 133 -0.67 -1.50 12.08
N ASP A 134 -0.93 -2.71 11.60
CA ASP A 134 -1.42 -3.85 12.38
C ASP A 134 -0.42 -4.30 13.45
N ILE A 135 0.88 -4.30 13.13
CA ILE A 135 1.92 -4.61 14.12
C ILE A 135 2.19 -3.44 15.07
N GLY A 136 1.67 -2.24 14.78
CA GLY A 136 1.91 -1.05 15.58
C GLY A 136 3.37 -0.62 15.57
N TYR A 137 3.99 -0.54 14.38
CA TYR A 137 5.39 -0.13 14.23
C TYR A 137 5.65 1.28 14.79
N THR A 138 6.68 1.43 15.63
CA THR A 138 6.96 2.70 16.34
C THR A 138 8.38 3.23 16.24
N LYS A 139 9.28 2.52 15.58
CA LYS A 139 10.72 2.84 15.63
C LYS A 139 11.11 4.11 14.90
N THR A 140 10.46 4.43 13.79
CA THR A 140 10.73 5.64 13.01
C THR A 140 9.45 6.12 12.32
N ASN A 141 9.39 7.41 12.01
CA ASN A 141 8.27 7.96 11.25
C ASN A 141 8.26 7.37 9.84
N VAL A 142 7.10 6.90 9.43
CA VAL A 142 6.82 6.46 8.08
C VAL A 142 5.85 7.44 7.45
N TYR A 143 6.30 8.12 6.41
CA TYR A 143 5.50 9.08 5.65
C TYR A 143 4.87 8.39 4.46
N ILE A 144 3.56 8.51 4.33
CA ILE A 144 2.78 7.92 3.25
C ILE A 144 2.42 9.03 2.27
N PHE A 145 2.61 8.75 1.01
CA PHE A 145 2.34 9.65 -0.11
C PHE A 145 1.23 9.07 -0.96
N GLN A 146 0.43 9.93 -1.54
CA GLN A 146 -0.65 9.58 -2.45
C GLN A 146 -0.59 10.47 -3.68
N LYS A 147 -0.77 9.88 -4.86
CA LYS A 147 -0.95 10.64 -6.10
C LYS A 147 -2.40 11.10 -6.21
N PRO A 148 -2.67 12.42 -6.29
CA PRO A 148 -4.02 12.94 -6.11
C PRO A 148 -4.96 12.79 -7.32
N ASP A 149 -4.47 12.43 -8.49
CA ASP A 149 -5.19 12.67 -9.75
C ASP A 149 -5.73 11.41 -10.45
N GLU A 150 -5.74 10.26 -9.80
CA GLU A 150 -6.22 9.03 -10.44
C GLU A 150 -7.31 8.36 -9.57
N ASP A 151 -8.35 7.85 -10.23
CA ASP A 151 -9.51 7.19 -9.60
C ASP A 151 -9.15 6.04 -8.64
N ASN A 152 -7.90 5.56 -8.70
CA ASN A 152 -7.33 4.54 -7.83
C ASN A 152 -6.00 5.00 -7.25
N GLY A 153 -5.98 6.04 -6.45
CA GLY A 153 -4.76 6.68 -5.94
C GLY A 153 -3.60 5.72 -5.69
N TYR A 154 -2.44 6.00 -6.32
CA TYR A 154 -1.22 5.24 -6.08
C TYR A 154 -0.57 5.71 -4.79
N PHE A 155 -0.18 4.74 -3.95
CA PHE A 155 0.49 4.99 -2.69
C PHE A 155 1.94 4.55 -2.73
N TRP A 156 2.78 5.30 -2.03
CA TRP A 156 4.14 4.88 -1.69
C TRP A 156 4.51 5.43 -0.32
N PHE A 157 5.62 5.00 0.23
CA PHE A 157 6.08 5.50 1.52
C PHE A 157 7.57 5.86 1.50
N GLY A 158 7.98 6.62 2.51
CA GLY A 158 9.37 7.01 2.72
C GLY A 158 9.63 7.42 4.17
N PHE A 159 10.88 7.72 4.46
CA PHE A 159 11.32 8.16 5.80
C PHE A 159 11.49 9.69 5.91
N ASN A 160 11.26 10.41 4.84
CA ASN A 160 11.31 11.87 4.79
C ASN A 160 9.94 12.44 4.47
N LYS A 161 9.68 13.67 4.90
CA LYS A 161 8.41 14.39 4.63
C LYS A 161 8.14 14.67 3.16
N THR A 162 9.15 14.52 2.32
CA THR A 162 9.02 14.61 0.86
C THR A 162 9.61 13.38 0.21
N SER A 163 9.02 12.94 -0.88
CA SER A 163 9.49 11.80 -1.67
C SER A 163 9.16 12.00 -3.15
N LYS A 164 9.97 11.37 -3.99
CA LYS A 164 9.71 11.31 -5.43
C LYS A 164 8.71 10.20 -5.73
N ASP A 165 7.81 10.48 -6.68
CA ASP A 165 6.86 9.50 -7.18
C ASP A 165 7.60 8.34 -7.88
N PRO A 166 7.50 7.10 -7.38
CA PRO A 166 8.12 5.95 -8.02
C PRO A 166 7.40 5.53 -9.31
N PHE A 167 6.15 5.97 -9.50
CA PHE A 167 5.31 5.63 -10.66
C PHE A 167 5.50 6.62 -11.82
N ASP A 168 6.00 7.84 -11.55
CA ASP A 168 6.35 8.81 -12.59
C ASP A 168 7.80 8.62 -13.05
N LEU A 169 7.97 7.88 -14.13
CA LEU A 169 9.29 7.58 -14.68
C LEU A 169 9.90 8.73 -15.49
N SER A 170 9.08 9.72 -15.88
CA SER A 170 9.49 10.79 -16.80
C SER A 170 10.08 12.00 -16.07
N ASP A 171 9.53 12.41 -14.95
CA ASP A 171 9.92 13.65 -14.25
C ASP A 171 10.11 13.47 -12.73
N ARG A 172 9.75 12.33 -12.16
CA ARG A 172 9.85 12.01 -10.71
C ARG A 172 9.52 13.21 -9.83
N LYS A 173 8.33 13.76 -10.03
CA LYS A 173 7.81 14.88 -9.26
C LYS A 173 7.93 14.58 -7.76
N GLU A 174 8.33 15.58 -6.99
CA GLU A 174 8.41 15.47 -5.53
C GLU A 174 7.04 15.79 -4.91
N TYR A 175 6.62 14.96 -3.99
CA TYR A 175 5.38 15.10 -3.23
C TYR A 175 5.67 15.29 -1.75
N SER A 176 4.82 16.06 -1.08
CA SER A 176 4.75 16.11 0.38
C SER A 176 3.93 14.95 0.90
N ALA A 177 4.26 14.48 2.10
CA ALA A 177 3.51 13.40 2.73
C ALA A 177 2.04 13.75 2.90
N SER A 178 1.17 12.82 2.55
CA SER A 178 -0.28 12.91 2.77
C SER A 178 -0.64 12.47 4.19
N PHE A 179 0.08 11.47 4.71
CA PHE A 179 -0.15 10.89 6.03
C PHE A 179 1.18 10.55 6.70
N THR A 180 1.15 10.43 8.03
CA THR A 180 2.25 9.87 8.81
C THR A 180 1.71 8.68 9.60
N LEU A 181 2.42 7.55 9.55
CA LEU A 181 1.99 6.33 10.23
C LEU A 181 2.13 6.42 11.76
N GLN A 182 2.79 7.45 12.24
CA GLN A 182 2.93 7.75 13.66
C GLN A 182 2.55 9.21 13.87
N GLU A 183 1.45 9.43 14.55
CA GLU A 183 1.22 10.65 15.29
C GLU A 183 0.90 10.29 16.74
N PRO A 184 1.42 11.09 17.69
CA PRO A 184 1.21 10.86 19.12
C PRO A 184 -0.24 11.04 19.52
#